data_6037e23e4de71d8367c891dd63bf9ee0
#
_entry.id   6037e23e4de71d8367c891dd63bf9ee0
#
_cell.length_a   1.000
_cell.length_b   1.000
_cell.length_c   1.000
_cell.angle_alpha   90.00
_cell.angle_beta   90.00
_cell.angle_gamma   90.00
#
_symmetry.space_group_name_H-M   'P 1'
#
loop_
_entity.id
_entity.type
_entity.pdbx_description
1 polymer ?
#
loop_
_entity_poly.entity_id
_entity_poly.type
_entity_poly.pdbx_seq_one_letter_code
_entity_poly.pdbx_strand_id
1 'polypeptide(L)'
;MGTLHHSPQQNNSKKHQASNSESEETEEIESSNVTKKPLPLKFILGLITVFILSSIIIGTISLLSKKSAAPINSVEHQLTEVEGTPTWFYDNLTGQPISHSGTQYDTAGNPILGHGGQPQKISIKQAEQAASEINSQPTFCIQIPNGIDGARPQTGLNQASIVFEAIAEAGITRFAAIFKNPINQTAIGPIRSLRVYHLDWVSPFDCTIIHAGGADDALSAVSTGYKHLSESYTYMWRSTGIWTRSGFVGYYAPNNLLTSGPLLADFHRQKENDQRSYPKSFSRLTPEESLTQKQLVEKSTEQTEQNQPTNPTYKKVSNIHIRFNWQTSFNVDYLYNANTNTYARSFQNGEKHLSYTCENTKNKPTPALDCGTPTQVNPDVVIVMRVKQHTSPLDHYHEDITTIGSGSTYIFQNGTVLEGTWHKLNRESQIIFKNQQGEEIKLKPGRIWLSAIPESYGKIIYD
;
A
#
# COMPACT_ATOMS: atom_id res chain seq x y z
N MET A 1 -36.32 -31.16 52.65
CA MET A 1 -36.15 -30.40 53.90
C MET A 1 -35.22 -29.25 53.53
N GLY A 2 -35.55 -28.00 53.45
CA GLY A 2 -36.57 -27.04 53.76
C GLY A 2 -36.20 -25.86 52.91
N THR A 3 -36.97 -25.39 52.08
CA THR A 3 -38.03 -24.35 52.02
C THR A 3 -37.75 -23.03 52.74
N LEU A 4 -38.07 -22.00 51.99
CA LEU A 4 -38.65 -20.68 52.35
C LEU A 4 -37.67 -19.52 52.26
N HIS A 5 -37.95 -18.53 51.46
CA HIS A 5 -38.95 -17.45 51.32
C HIS A 5 -38.21 -16.11 51.50
N HIS A 6 -38.35 -15.04 50.86
CA HIS A 6 -39.42 -14.20 50.35
C HIS A 6 -38.82 -12.97 49.59
N SER A 7 -39.48 -12.55 48.52
CA SER A 7 -39.51 -11.19 47.96
C SER A 7 -40.41 -10.32 48.85
N PRO A 8 -40.77 -9.05 48.51
CA PRO A 8 -40.14 -7.89 47.87
C PRO A 8 -40.41 -6.57 48.65
N GLN A 9 -39.84 -5.45 48.27
CA GLN A 9 -40.40 -4.11 48.49
C GLN A 9 -39.76 -3.13 47.51
N GLN A 10 -40.43 -2.58 46.57
CA GLN A 10 -41.38 -1.46 46.39
C GLN A 10 -40.86 -0.07 46.82
N ASN A 11 -40.85 0.79 45.81
CA ASN A 11 -41.22 2.20 45.72
C ASN A 11 -40.52 3.24 46.60
N ASN A 12 -39.94 4.23 45.91
CA ASN A 12 -40.45 5.58 46.07
C ASN A 12 -40.04 6.52 44.92
N SER A 13 -41.05 6.95 44.20
CA SER A 13 -41.12 8.08 43.31
C SER A 13 -41.01 9.38 44.09
N LYS A 14 -40.22 10.35 43.64
CA LYS A 14 -40.47 11.78 43.88
C LYS A 14 -40.34 12.56 42.57
N LYS A 15 -41.50 12.94 42.08
CA LYS A 15 -41.73 14.08 41.19
C LYS A 15 -41.29 15.35 41.91
N HIS A 16 -40.55 16.22 41.23
CA HIS A 16 -40.64 17.66 41.43
C HIS A 16 -40.86 18.33 40.08
N GLN A 17 -41.98 19.05 40.05
CA GLN A 17 -42.42 19.92 38.97
C GLN A 17 -41.62 21.22 38.94
N ALA A 18 -41.38 21.63 37.70
CA ALA A 18 -41.43 22.96 37.09
C ALA A 18 -41.37 24.23 37.97
N SER A 19 -40.50 25.13 37.59
CA SER A 19 -40.88 26.55 37.44
C SER A 19 -40.02 27.16 36.30
N ASN A 20 -40.76 27.69 35.31
CA ASN A 20 -40.32 28.63 34.29
C ASN A 20 -39.81 29.91 34.94
N SER A 21 -38.75 30.46 34.40
CA SER A 21 -38.60 31.90 34.23
C SER A 21 -37.73 32.18 33.02
N GLU A 22 -38.39 32.60 31.95
CA GLU A 22 -37.81 33.33 30.82
C GLU A 22 -37.15 34.61 31.34
N SER A 23 -35.96 34.86 30.92
CA SER A 23 -35.42 36.20 30.77
C SER A 23 -34.66 36.27 29.44
N GLU A 24 -35.34 36.82 28.44
CA GLU A 24 -34.73 37.34 27.21
C GLU A 24 -33.79 38.49 27.60
N GLU A 25 -32.51 38.31 27.41
CA GLU A 25 -31.55 39.39 27.22
C GLU A 25 -31.24 39.53 25.72
N THR A 26 -31.90 40.52 25.13
CA THR A 26 -31.55 41.05 23.81
C THR A 26 -30.30 41.89 23.94
N GLU A 27 -29.14 41.34 23.50
CA GLU A 27 -27.98 42.16 23.25
C GLU A 27 -28.18 42.93 21.93
N GLU A 28 -28.34 44.24 22.05
CA GLU A 28 -28.26 45.20 20.98
C GLU A 28 -26.84 45.21 20.40
N ILE A 29 -26.70 44.77 19.15
CA ILE A 29 -25.47 44.93 18.39
C ILE A 29 -25.38 46.40 17.95
N GLU A 30 -24.63 47.20 18.69
CA GLU A 30 -24.19 48.53 18.26
C GLU A 30 -23.42 48.45 16.96
N SER A 31 -24.03 48.87 15.87
CA SER A 31 -23.38 49.08 14.59
C SER A 31 -22.40 50.23 14.68
N SER A 32 -21.13 49.97 14.92
CA SER A 32 -20.08 50.98 14.80
C SER A 32 -19.91 51.36 13.30
N ASN A 33 -20.41 52.51 12.95
CA ASN A 33 -20.16 53.20 11.68
C ASN A 33 -18.67 53.54 11.58
N VAL A 34 -17.87 52.65 10.97
CA VAL A 34 -16.53 52.98 10.57
C VAL A 34 -16.59 53.80 9.29
N THR A 35 -16.53 55.12 9.46
CA THR A 35 -16.34 56.08 8.36
C THR A 35 -14.97 55.78 7.71
N LYS A 36 -14.97 55.13 6.54
CA LYS A 36 -13.77 54.96 5.73
C LYS A 36 -13.31 56.33 5.25
N LYS A 37 -12.21 56.85 5.81
CA LYS A 37 -11.50 58.01 5.24
C LYS A 37 -11.08 57.70 3.80
N PRO A 38 -11.38 58.58 2.84
CA PRO A 38 -10.90 58.38 1.47
C PRO A 38 -9.38 58.36 1.42
N LEU A 39 -8.79 57.44 0.67
CA LEU A 39 -7.36 57.36 0.43
C LEU A 39 -6.88 58.69 -0.19
N PRO A 40 -5.73 59.21 0.24
CA PRO A 40 -5.19 60.45 -0.32
C PRO A 40 -4.92 60.29 -1.82
N LEU A 41 -5.33 61.28 -2.61
CA LEU A 41 -5.23 61.30 -4.07
C LEU A 41 -3.82 60.95 -4.60
N LYS A 42 -2.77 61.21 -3.84
CA LYS A 42 -1.39 60.83 -4.14
C LYS A 42 -1.15 59.31 -4.14
N PHE A 43 -1.93 58.55 -3.35
CA PHE A 43 -1.83 57.09 -3.30
C PHE A 43 -2.54 56.45 -4.51
N ILE A 44 -3.65 57.03 -4.95
CA ILE A 44 -4.38 56.59 -6.15
C ILE A 44 -3.57 56.87 -7.40
N LEU A 45 -2.92 58.06 -7.50
CA LEU A 45 -2.02 58.33 -8.64
C LEU A 45 -0.79 57.40 -8.66
N GLY A 46 -0.24 57.02 -7.51
CA GLY A 46 0.87 56.07 -7.42
C GLY A 46 0.51 54.69 -7.90
N LEU A 47 -0.68 54.18 -7.56
CA LEU A 47 -1.18 52.89 -8.03
C LEU A 47 -1.47 52.86 -9.54
N ILE A 48 -2.00 53.98 -10.09
CA ILE A 48 -2.26 54.10 -11.52
C ILE A 48 -0.94 54.12 -12.31
N THR A 49 0.10 54.82 -11.83
CA THR A 49 1.42 54.84 -12.50
C THR A 49 2.10 53.45 -12.47
N VAL A 50 2.00 52.68 -11.38
CA VAL A 50 2.53 51.31 -11.33
C VAL A 50 1.79 50.38 -12.30
N PHE A 51 0.47 50.56 -12.43
CA PHE A 51 -0.34 49.75 -13.37
C PHE A 51 -0.04 50.06 -14.84
N ILE A 52 0.16 51.36 -15.17
CA ILE A 52 0.54 51.78 -16.52
C ILE A 52 1.95 51.32 -16.88
N LEU A 53 2.94 51.40 -15.94
CA LEU A 53 4.30 50.90 -16.15
C LEU A 53 4.34 49.37 -16.33
N SER A 54 3.56 48.62 -15.56
CA SER A 54 3.47 47.16 -15.71
C SER A 54 2.83 46.75 -17.02
N SER A 55 1.80 47.47 -17.47
CA SER A 55 1.14 47.23 -18.76
C SER A 55 2.04 47.57 -19.98
N ILE A 56 2.89 48.57 -19.86
CA ILE A 56 3.88 48.92 -20.90
C ILE A 56 4.98 47.88 -20.97
N ILE A 57 5.46 47.35 -19.82
CA ILE A 57 6.47 46.27 -19.79
C ILE A 57 5.90 44.98 -20.40
N ILE A 58 4.67 44.60 -20.07
CA ILE A 58 4.01 43.41 -20.65
C ILE A 58 3.76 43.61 -22.17
N GLY A 59 3.38 44.84 -22.59
CA GLY A 59 3.19 45.17 -24.00
C GLY A 59 4.48 45.13 -24.81
N THR A 60 5.61 45.62 -24.25
CA THR A 60 6.92 45.57 -24.92
C THR A 60 7.52 44.17 -24.98
N ILE A 61 7.31 43.32 -23.98
CA ILE A 61 7.71 41.92 -24.03
C ILE A 61 6.88 41.17 -25.09
N SER A 62 5.58 41.47 -25.22
CA SER A 62 4.70 40.86 -26.25
C SER A 62 5.04 41.35 -27.68
N LEU A 63 5.53 42.57 -27.83
CA LEU A 63 5.97 43.15 -29.14
C LEU A 63 7.37 42.68 -29.55
N LEU A 64 8.26 42.39 -28.59
CA LEU A 64 9.59 41.83 -28.85
C LEU A 64 9.51 40.32 -29.18
N SER A 65 8.46 39.62 -28.74
CA SER A 65 8.22 38.21 -29.12
C SER A 65 7.58 38.04 -30.50
N LYS A 66 7.12 39.13 -31.16
CA LYS A 66 6.56 39.12 -32.54
C LYS A 66 7.55 39.50 -33.62
N LYS A 67 8.85 39.54 -33.35
CA LYS A 67 9.83 39.56 -34.42
C LYS A 67 9.91 38.18 -35.06
N SER A 68 9.17 38.06 -36.13
CA SER A 68 9.40 37.22 -37.29
C SER A 68 10.53 36.19 -37.09
N ALA A 69 10.19 35.01 -36.59
CA ALA A 69 10.88 33.82 -37.03
C ALA A 69 10.46 33.58 -38.47
N ALA A 70 11.38 33.71 -39.41
CA ALA A 70 11.23 33.13 -40.75
C ALA A 70 10.71 31.68 -40.56
N PRO A 71 9.91 31.13 -41.50
CA PRO A 71 9.58 29.75 -41.42
C PRO A 71 10.89 28.97 -41.43
N ILE A 72 11.34 28.53 -40.28
CA ILE A 72 12.26 27.41 -40.18
C ILE A 72 11.43 26.29 -40.82
N ASN A 73 11.76 25.93 -42.04
CA ASN A 73 11.47 24.60 -42.51
C ASN A 73 11.93 23.68 -41.39
N SER A 74 10.99 23.27 -40.58
CA SER A 74 11.13 22.07 -39.75
C SER A 74 11.31 20.97 -40.78
N VAL A 75 12.53 20.76 -41.25
CA VAL A 75 12.97 19.42 -41.54
C VAL A 75 12.70 18.73 -40.20
N GLU A 76 11.52 18.13 -40.08
CA GLU A 76 11.32 17.01 -39.19
C GLU A 76 12.49 16.08 -39.51
N HIS A 77 13.56 16.20 -38.71
CA HIS A 77 14.45 15.12 -38.53
C HIS A 77 13.52 14.02 -37.98
N GLN A 78 12.92 13.26 -38.88
CA GLN A 78 12.69 11.86 -38.64
C GLN A 78 14.07 11.36 -38.21
N LEU A 79 14.33 11.42 -36.89
CA LEU A 79 15.30 10.54 -36.28
C LEU A 79 14.83 9.17 -36.76
N THR A 80 15.48 8.68 -37.82
CA THR A 80 15.46 7.26 -38.14
C THR A 80 15.83 6.62 -36.86
N GLU A 81 14.82 6.06 -36.15
CA GLU A 81 15.02 5.20 -35.00
C GLU A 81 15.96 4.10 -35.50
N VAL A 82 17.25 4.26 -35.21
CA VAL A 82 18.16 3.15 -35.21
C VAL A 82 17.44 2.16 -34.29
N GLU A 83 17.27 0.90 -34.75
CA GLU A 83 16.69 -0.18 -33.93
C GLU A 83 17.51 -0.26 -32.64
N GLY A 84 17.22 0.59 -31.69
CA GLY A 84 17.87 0.70 -30.41
C GLY A 84 17.24 -0.31 -29.48
N THR A 85 18.00 -0.71 -28.48
CA THR A 85 17.50 -1.52 -27.36
C THR A 85 16.19 -0.91 -26.83
N PRO A 86 15.10 -1.70 -26.68
CA PRO A 86 13.84 -1.20 -26.17
C PRO A 86 14.01 -0.48 -24.82
N THR A 87 13.37 0.69 -24.65
CA THR A 87 13.29 1.36 -23.36
C THR A 87 12.12 0.78 -22.59
N TRP A 88 12.41 0.20 -21.44
CA TRP A 88 11.42 -0.44 -20.57
C TRP A 88 10.89 0.52 -19.50
N PHE A 89 9.61 0.40 -19.18
CA PHE A 89 8.93 1.08 -18.09
C PHE A 89 8.31 0.05 -17.14
N TYR A 90 8.36 0.35 -15.85
CA TYR A 90 8.07 -0.62 -14.80
C TYR A 90 6.92 -0.17 -13.91
N ASP A 91 6.21 -1.14 -13.35
CA ASP A 91 5.22 -0.94 -12.29
C ASP A 91 5.90 -0.38 -11.04
N ASN A 92 5.39 0.75 -10.56
CA ASN A 92 6.00 1.47 -9.42
C ASN A 92 5.85 0.75 -8.07
N LEU A 93 4.96 -0.22 -7.91
CA LEU A 93 4.84 -1.01 -6.67
C LEU A 93 5.66 -2.29 -6.73
N THR A 94 5.62 -3.00 -7.85
CA THR A 94 6.22 -4.33 -7.98
C THR A 94 7.55 -4.34 -8.72
N GLY A 95 7.89 -3.29 -9.47
CA GLY A 95 9.06 -3.26 -10.35
C GLY A 95 8.95 -4.20 -11.56
N GLN A 96 7.79 -4.80 -11.82
CA GLN A 96 7.57 -5.63 -12.99
C GLN A 96 7.44 -4.77 -14.25
N PRO A 97 7.93 -5.24 -15.42
CA PRO A 97 7.80 -4.51 -16.66
C PRO A 97 6.32 -4.42 -17.07
N ILE A 98 5.87 -3.25 -17.52
CA ILE A 98 4.50 -2.98 -17.94
C ILE A 98 4.37 -2.41 -19.34
N SER A 99 5.41 -1.77 -19.86
CA SER A 99 5.46 -1.29 -21.23
C SER A 99 6.91 -1.13 -21.71
N HIS A 100 7.11 -1.11 -23.00
CA HIS A 100 8.41 -0.78 -23.60
C HIS A 100 8.23 -0.15 -24.97
N SER A 101 9.22 0.60 -25.44
CA SER A 101 9.29 1.09 -26.80
C SER A 101 9.74 0.00 -27.77
N GLY A 102 9.53 0.23 -29.07
CA GLY A 102 9.94 -0.70 -30.13
C GLY A 102 8.85 -1.69 -30.54
N THR A 103 9.24 -2.79 -31.16
CA THR A 103 8.33 -3.84 -31.63
C THR A 103 7.65 -4.53 -30.47
N GLN A 104 6.32 -4.67 -30.54
CA GLN A 104 5.52 -5.37 -29.56
C GLN A 104 5.41 -6.85 -29.88
N TYR A 105 5.46 -7.71 -28.86
CA TYR A 105 5.39 -9.16 -29.00
C TYR A 105 4.26 -9.74 -28.14
N ASP A 106 3.65 -10.81 -28.58
CA ASP A 106 2.70 -11.59 -27.79
C ASP A 106 3.44 -12.48 -26.75
N THR A 107 2.67 -13.20 -25.93
CA THR A 107 3.22 -14.10 -24.91
C THR A 107 3.97 -15.31 -25.47
N ALA A 108 3.78 -15.60 -26.76
CA ALA A 108 4.49 -16.66 -27.48
C ALA A 108 5.77 -16.16 -28.19
N GLY A 109 6.04 -14.84 -28.10
CA GLY A 109 7.21 -14.21 -28.72
C GLY A 109 7.02 -13.83 -30.18
N ASN A 110 5.79 -13.87 -30.72
CA ASN A 110 5.50 -13.44 -32.08
C ASN A 110 5.24 -11.93 -32.11
N PRO A 111 5.68 -11.22 -33.17
CA PRO A 111 5.34 -9.80 -33.32
C PRO A 111 3.83 -9.59 -33.39
N ILE A 112 3.31 -8.69 -32.57
CA ILE A 112 1.93 -8.24 -32.66
C ILE A 112 1.79 -7.40 -33.95
N LEU A 113 0.85 -7.76 -34.80
CA LEU A 113 0.62 -7.04 -36.05
C LEU A 113 -0.38 -5.91 -35.86
N GLY A 114 -0.01 -4.72 -36.32
CA GLY A 114 -0.88 -3.56 -36.40
C GLY A 114 -1.72 -3.50 -37.69
N HIS A 115 -2.38 -2.37 -37.92
CA HIS A 115 -3.10 -2.12 -39.17
C HIS A 115 -2.16 -2.27 -40.38
N GLY A 116 -2.54 -3.09 -41.35
CA GLY A 116 -1.74 -3.36 -42.57
C GLY A 116 -0.76 -4.52 -42.45
N GLY A 117 -0.85 -5.35 -41.38
CA GLY A 117 -0.08 -6.58 -41.23
C GLY A 117 1.43 -6.36 -40.92
N GLN A 118 1.84 -5.14 -40.62
CA GLN A 118 3.22 -4.83 -40.17
C GLN A 118 3.35 -4.99 -38.67
N PRO A 119 4.54 -5.35 -38.14
CA PRO A 119 4.79 -5.37 -36.70
C PRO A 119 4.42 -4.04 -36.05
N GLN A 120 3.61 -4.11 -34.99
CA GLN A 120 3.25 -2.94 -34.21
C GLN A 120 4.47 -2.43 -33.45
N LYS A 121 4.80 -1.14 -33.66
CA LYS A 121 5.86 -0.45 -32.93
C LYS A 121 5.26 0.70 -32.15
N ILE A 122 5.70 0.93 -30.92
CA ILE A 122 5.37 2.09 -30.12
C ILE A 122 6.59 2.93 -29.82
N SER A 123 6.42 4.24 -29.80
CA SER A 123 7.48 5.18 -29.44
C SER A 123 7.75 5.16 -27.93
N ILE A 124 8.90 5.67 -27.50
CA ILE A 124 9.23 5.86 -26.08
C ILE A 124 8.13 6.63 -25.38
N LYS A 125 7.64 7.74 -25.98
CA LYS A 125 6.57 8.56 -25.40
C LYS A 125 5.26 7.81 -25.20
N GLN A 126 4.87 6.94 -26.15
CA GLN A 126 3.67 6.11 -26.01
C GLN A 126 3.83 5.06 -24.90
N ALA A 127 5.01 4.44 -24.82
CA ALA A 127 5.31 3.47 -23.77
C ALA A 127 5.34 4.12 -22.39
N GLU A 128 5.91 5.31 -22.27
CA GLU A 128 5.92 6.12 -21.04
C GLU A 128 4.50 6.51 -20.62
N GLN A 129 3.68 6.96 -21.56
CA GLN A 129 2.28 7.32 -21.29
C GLN A 129 1.50 6.11 -20.79
N ALA A 130 1.60 4.96 -21.44
CA ALA A 130 0.95 3.72 -21.01
C ALA A 130 1.39 3.31 -19.60
N ALA A 131 2.68 3.43 -19.30
CA ALA A 131 3.21 3.18 -17.96
C ALA A 131 2.67 4.18 -16.92
N SER A 132 2.58 5.46 -17.27
CA SER A 132 2.04 6.50 -16.41
C SER A 132 0.57 6.24 -16.07
N GLU A 133 -0.24 5.83 -17.05
CA GLU A 133 -1.65 5.47 -16.85
C GLU A 133 -1.80 4.29 -15.86
N ILE A 134 -0.97 3.26 -15.98
CA ILE A 134 -0.97 2.12 -15.06
C ILE A 134 -0.47 2.55 -13.67
N ASN A 135 0.59 3.33 -13.62
CA ASN A 135 1.23 3.74 -12.37
C ASN A 135 0.43 4.77 -11.57
N SER A 136 -0.50 5.47 -12.20
CA SER A 136 -1.43 6.38 -11.54
C SER A 136 -2.80 5.78 -11.20
N GLN A 137 -2.98 4.46 -11.40
CA GLN A 137 -4.22 3.79 -11.02
C GLN A 137 -4.44 3.82 -9.51
N PRO A 138 -5.72 3.79 -9.05
CA PRO A 138 -6.06 3.79 -7.63
C PRO A 138 -5.34 2.71 -6.86
N THR A 139 -4.76 3.08 -5.72
CA THR A 139 -4.09 2.16 -4.80
C THR A 139 -4.89 2.07 -3.50
N PHE A 140 -5.03 0.86 -2.94
CA PHE A 140 -5.80 0.59 -1.73
C PHE A 140 -4.92 -0.10 -0.70
N CYS A 141 -4.98 0.37 0.54
CA CYS A 141 -4.26 -0.19 1.69
C CYS A 141 -5.29 -0.83 2.64
N ILE A 142 -5.43 -2.15 2.58
CA ILE A 142 -6.51 -2.89 3.24
C ILE A 142 -6.01 -3.53 4.52
N GLN A 143 -6.71 -3.29 5.64
CA GLN A 143 -6.40 -3.87 6.94
C GLN A 143 -6.97 -5.27 7.03
N ILE A 144 -6.10 -6.30 7.07
CA ILE A 144 -6.48 -7.72 7.05
C ILE A 144 -6.03 -8.39 8.34
N PRO A 145 -6.94 -9.09 9.08
CA PRO A 145 -6.57 -9.81 10.30
C PRO A 145 -5.80 -11.09 10.01
N ASN A 146 -5.03 -11.53 11.00
CA ASN A 146 -4.34 -12.81 10.97
C ASN A 146 -4.73 -13.74 12.14
N GLY A 147 -5.89 -13.49 12.76
CA GLY A 147 -6.41 -14.31 13.85
C GLY A 147 -6.70 -15.76 13.41
N ILE A 148 -6.56 -16.70 14.33
CA ILE A 148 -6.88 -18.12 14.09
C ILE A 148 -8.39 -18.40 14.12
N ASP A 149 -9.16 -17.47 14.70
CA ASP A 149 -10.60 -17.61 14.88
C ASP A 149 -11.37 -17.11 13.65
N GLY A 150 -11.33 -17.88 12.56
CA GLY A 150 -12.11 -17.63 11.34
C GLY A 150 -11.61 -16.49 10.45
N ALA A 151 -10.37 -15.97 10.65
CA ALA A 151 -9.78 -15.03 9.72
C ALA A 151 -8.98 -15.71 8.59
N ARG A 152 -8.59 -16.95 8.79
CA ARG A 152 -7.77 -17.75 7.86
C ARG A 152 -8.60 -18.89 7.22
N PRO A 153 -8.33 -19.23 5.95
CA PRO A 153 -7.47 -18.53 4.98
C PRO A 153 -8.06 -17.17 4.59
N GLN A 154 -7.23 -16.17 4.44
CA GLN A 154 -7.64 -14.85 3.93
C GLN A 154 -7.96 -14.93 2.43
N THR A 155 -8.54 -13.85 1.90
CA THR A 155 -8.83 -13.71 0.48
C THR A 155 -8.06 -12.51 -0.10
N GLY A 156 -7.37 -12.72 -1.21
CA GLY A 156 -6.69 -11.66 -1.95
C GLY A 156 -5.22 -11.42 -1.58
N LEU A 157 -4.64 -12.08 -0.55
CA LEU A 157 -3.24 -11.79 -0.14
C LEU A 157 -2.22 -12.06 -1.24
N ASN A 158 -2.46 -13.05 -2.11
CA ASN A 158 -1.56 -13.35 -3.23
C ASN A 158 -1.63 -12.32 -4.37
N GLN A 159 -2.60 -11.42 -4.36
CA GLN A 159 -2.75 -10.32 -5.31
C GLN A 159 -2.24 -8.97 -4.75
N ALA A 160 -1.92 -8.92 -3.47
CA ALA A 160 -1.30 -7.73 -2.89
C ALA A 160 0.13 -7.54 -3.41
N SER A 161 0.46 -6.31 -3.82
CA SER A 161 1.82 -5.95 -4.26
C SER A 161 2.80 -5.92 -3.10
N ILE A 162 2.34 -5.43 -1.93
CA ILE A 162 3.14 -5.31 -0.71
C ILE A 162 2.25 -5.63 0.49
N VAL A 163 2.76 -6.41 1.44
CA VAL A 163 2.09 -6.68 2.72
C VAL A 163 3.03 -6.29 3.86
N PHE A 164 2.57 -5.39 4.71
CA PHE A 164 3.19 -5.11 6.01
C PHE A 164 2.53 -5.97 7.08
N GLU A 165 3.34 -6.57 7.94
CA GLU A 165 2.89 -7.39 9.05
C GLU A 165 3.56 -6.96 10.36
N ALA A 166 2.75 -6.76 11.40
CA ALA A 166 3.23 -6.49 12.75
C ALA A 166 2.25 -7.04 13.79
N ILE A 167 2.67 -7.14 15.03
CA ILE A 167 1.79 -7.44 16.15
C ILE A 167 0.82 -6.27 16.33
N ALA A 168 -0.47 -6.59 16.40
CA ALA A 168 -1.52 -5.60 16.58
C ALA A 168 -2.01 -5.49 18.03
N GLU A 169 -2.28 -6.63 18.63
CA GLU A 169 -2.73 -6.77 20.02
C GLU A 169 -2.43 -8.17 20.52
N ALA A 170 -2.15 -8.31 21.81
CA ALA A 170 -2.01 -9.61 22.50
C ALA A 170 -1.15 -10.65 21.75
N GLY A 171 -0.14 -10.23 21.02
CA GLY A 171 0.72 -11.11 20.21
C GLY A 171 0.14 -11.55 18.86
N ILE A 172 -1.08 -11.15 18.52
CA ILE A 172 -1.74 -11.44 17.23
C ILE A 172 -1.22 -10.47 16.17
N THR A 173 -0.73 -10.98 15.04
CA THR A 173 -0.30 -10.11 13.94
C THR A 173 -1.47 -9.63 13.08
N ARG A 174 -1.27 -8.51 12.38
CA ARG A 174 -2.21 -7.93 11.42
C ARG A 174 -1.46 -7.47 10.18
N PHE A 175 -2.17 -7.46 9.05
CA PHE A 175 -1.63 -7.04 7.76
C PHE A 175 -2.19 -5.70 7.32
N ALA A 176 -1.33 -4.85 6.76
CA ALA A 176 -1.71 -3.78 5.86
C ALA A 176 -1.27 -4.19 4.45
N ALA A 177 -2.22 -4.61 3.63
CA ALA A 177 -1.98 -5.15 2.30
C ALA A 177 -2.29 -4.08 1.23
N ILE A 178 -1.34 -3.86 0.31
CA ILE A 178 -1.40 -2.83 -0.72
C ILE A 178 -1.76 -3.45 -2.05
N PHE A 179 -2.83 -2.95 -2.66
CA PHE A 179 -3.36 -3.38 -3.95
C PHE A 179 -3.40 -2.21 -4.92
N LYS A 180 -2.94 -2.40 -6.15
CA LYS A 180 -3.15 -1.47 -7.25
C LYS A 180 -4.34 -1.93 -8.08
N ASN A 181 -5.36 -1.10 -8.17
CA ASN A 181 -6.56 -1.29 -8.99
C ASN A 181 -7.05 -2.76 -9.06
N PRO A 182 -7.48 -3.36 -7.93
CA PRO A 182 -7.82 -4.78 -7.87
C PRO A 182 -9.19 -5.08 -8.52
N ILE A 183 -9.48 -4.46 -9.68
CA ILE A 183 -10.82 -4.47 -10.30
C ILE A 183 -11.36 -5.88 -10.59
N ASN A 184 -10.50 -6.84 -10.83
CA ASN A 184 -10.88 -8.23 -11.09
C ASN A 184 -11.11 -9.04 -9.81
N GLN A 185 -10.73 -8.53 -8.64
CA GLN A 185 -10.90 -9.23 -7.36
C GLN A 185 -12.34 -9.11 -6.88
N THR A 186 -13.08 -10.21 -6.84
CA THR A 186 -14.49 -10.25 -6.40
C THR A 186 -14.64 -10.34 -4.90
N ALA A 187 -13.59 -10.71 -4.17
CA ALA A 187 -13.51 -10.64 -2.72
C ALA A 187 -12.09 -10.35 -2.24
N ILE A 188 -11.97 -9.46 -1.27
CA ILE A 188 -10.73 -9.14 -0.55
C ILE A 188 -11.05 -9.02 0.93
N GLY A 189 -10.27 -9.67 1.78
CA GLY A 189 -10.42 -9.59 3.21
C GLY A 189 -10.15 -10.90 3.97
N PRO A 190 -10.68 -11.06 5.18
CA PRO A 190 -11.55 -10.15 5.94
C PRO A 190 -10.93 -8.77 6.18
N ILE A 191 -11.76 -7.77 6.52
CA ILE A 191 -11.30 -6.41 6.84
C ILE A 191 -11.42 -6.21 8.35
N ARG A 192 -10.40 -5.56 8.95
CA ARG A 192 -10.33 -5.35 10.39
C ARG A 192 -9.81 -3.95 10.76
N SER A 193 -9.65 -3.76 12.06
CA SER A 193 -9.32 -2.47 12.67
C SER A 193 -7.97 -1.94 12.23
N LEU A 194 -7.91 -0.63 12.02
CA LEU A 194 -6.71 0.13 11.72
C LEU A 194 -5.80 0.23 12.95
N ARG A 195 -4.49 0.33 12.70
CA ARG A 195 -3.46 0.65 13.69
C ARG A 195 -2.63 1.83 13.21
N VAL A 196 -2.22 2.71 14.11
CA VAL A 196 -1.53 3.97 13.76
C VAL A 196 -0.22 3.73 13.02
N TYR A 197 0.57 2.74 13.42
CA TYR A 197 1.84 2.41 12.77
C TYR A 197 1.66 1.91 11.33
N HIS A 198 0.51 1.31 10.99
CA HIS A 198 0.19 0.98 9.60
C HIS A 198 0.04 2.25 8.76
N LEU A 199 -0.57 3.32 9.28
CA LEU A 199 -0.65 4.60 8.56
C LEU A 199 0.73 5.13 8.20
N ASP A 200 1.68 5.06 9.14
CA ASP A 200 3.05 5.55 8.90
C ASP A 200 3.74 4.76 7.78
N TRP A 201 3.53 3.45 7.72
CA TRP A 201 4.15 2.61 6.69
C TRP A 201 3.49 2.72 5.33
N VAL A 202 2.16 2.90 5.28
CA VAL A 202 1.44 2.95 4.00
C VAL A 202 1.29 4.36 3.41
N SER A 203 1.52 5.42 4.19
CA SER A 203 1.43 6.81 3.73
C SER A 203 2.20 7.11 2.44
N PRO A 204 3.44 6.60 2.24
CA PRO A 204 4.18 6.87 1.01
C PRO A 204 3.51 6.35 -0.26
N PHE A 205 2.56 5.42 -0.14
CA PHE A 205 1.92 4.77 -1.29
C PHE A 205 0.67 5.50 -1.79
N ASP A 206 0.31 6.64 -1.18
CA ASP A 206 -0.85 7.47 -1.58
C ASP A 206 -2.12 6.63 -1.83
N CYS A 207 -2.38 5.70 -0.91
CA CYS A 207 -3.48 4.75 -1.03
C CYS A 207 -4.72 5.21 -0.27
N THR A 208 -5.90 4.72 -0.70
CA THR A 208 -7.12 4.78 0.11
C THR A 208 -7.05 3.72 1.20
N ILE A 209 -7.15 4.14 2.46
CA ILE A 209 -7.09 3.25 3.62
C ILE A 209 -8.45 2.56 3.82
N ILE A 210 -8.48 1.23 3.79
CA ILE A 210 -9.70 0.42 3.96
C ILE A 210 -9.61 -0.32 5.29
N HIS A 211 -10.57 -0.04 6.19
CA HIS A 211 -10.55 -0.58 7.55
C HIS A 211 -11.95 -0.75 8.15
N ALA A 212 -12.05 -1.54 9.21
CA ALA A 212 -13.26 -1.74 10.01
C ALA A 212 -12.97 -1.34 11.46
N GLY A 213 -13.26 -0.08 11.80
CA GLY A 213 -12.87 0.50 13.09
C GLY A 213 -11.36 0.66 13.24
N GLY A 214 -10.90 0.89 14.45
CA GLY A 214 -9.48 1.07 14.77
C GLY A 214 -9.27 1.39 16.25
N ALA A 215 -8.02 1.49 16.66
CA ALA A 215 -7.65 2.12 17.92
C ALA A 215 -7.93 3.64 17.82
N ASP A 216 -8.21 4.30 18.92
CA ASP A 216 -8.64 5.71 18.94
C ASP A 216 -7.62 6.65 18.31
N ASP A 217 -6.34 6.42 18.54
CA ASP A 217 -5.22 7.15 17.93
C ASP A 217 -5.17 6.98 16.41
N ALA A 218 -5.41 5.75 15.92
CA ALA A 218 -5.45 5.44 14.50
C ALA A 218 -6.68 6.08 13.82
N LEU A 219 -7.85 6.03 14.46
CA LEU A 219 -9.08 6.65 13.95
C LEU A 219 -8.96 8.18 13.92
N SER A 220 -8.38 8.76 14.95
CA SER A 220 -8.09 10.20 15.01
C SER A 220 -7.12 10.60 13.89
N ALA A 221 -6.03 9.85 13.70
CA ALA A 221 -5.03 10.14 12.68
C ALA A 221 -5.59 9.99 11.26
N VAL A 222 -6.37 8.94 10.95
CA VAL A 222 -6.89 8.70 9.60
C VAL A 222 -7.96 9.71 9.19
N SER A 223 -8.71 10.28 10.15
CA SER A 223 -9.76 11.28 9.88
C SER A 223 -9.19 12.61 9.36
N THR A 224 -7.90 12.84 9.50
CA THR A 224 -7.21 14.08 9.10
C THR A 224 -6.20 13.82 7.99
N GLY A 225 -6.57 14.10 6.74
CA GLY A 225 -5.63 14.11 5.62
C GLY A 225 -5.40 12.79 4.87
N TYR A 226 -6.20 11.76 5.13
CA TYR A 226 -6.13 10.50 4.40
C TYR A 226 -7.40 10.22 3.60
N LYS A 227 -7.24 9.63 2.41
CA LYS A 227 -8.34 8.96 1.71
C LYS A 227 -8.63 7.67 2.48
N HIS A 228 -9.83 7.50 3.00
CA HIS A 228 -10.17 6.30 3.76
C HIS A 228 -11.65 5.90 3.63
N LEU A 229 -11.91 4.62 3.83
CA LEU A 229 -13.24 4.04 3.89
C LEU A 229 -13.34 3.14 5.13
N SER A 230 -14.29 3.45 6.01
CA SER A 230 -14.58 2.65 7.20
C SER A 230 -15.99 2.05 7.12
N GLU A 231 -16.10 0.75 7.38
CA GLU A 231 -17.34 -0.01 7.66
C GLU A 231 -18.60 0.37 6.86
N SER A 232 -18.46 0.77 5.61
CA SER A 232 -19.62 1.06 4.76
C SER A 232 -20.19 -0.22 4.14
N TYR A 233 -21.44 -0.55 4.44
CA TYR A 233 -22.13 -1.68 3.80
C TYR A 233 -22.35 -1.49 2.29
N THR A 234 -22.22 -0.30 1.78
CA THR A 234 -22.31 -0.02 0.34
C THR A 234 -21.08 -0.53 -0.41
N TYR A 235 -19.89 -0.37 0.17
CA TYR A 235 -18.60 -0.73 -0.43
C TYR A 235 -17.95 -1.94 0.23
N MET A 236 -18.55 -2.44 1.31
CA MET A 236 -18.16 -3.64 2.02
C MET A 236 -19.40 -4.50 2.26
N TRP A 237 -19.22 -5.80 2.41
CA TRP A 237 -20.33 -6.73 2.65
C TRP A 237 -19.92 -7.80 3.66
N ARG A 238 -20.92 -8.35 4.36
CA ARG A 238 -20.70 -9.43 5.32
C ARG A 238 -21.02 -10.78 4.69
N SER A 239 -20.07 -11.70 4.81
CA SER A 239 -20.30 -13.09 4.46
C SER A 239 -21.32 -13.70 5.44
N THR A 240 -22.16 -14.60 4.95
CA THR A 240 -23.17 -15.30 5.75
C THR A 240 -22.58 -16.34 6.70
N GLY A 241 -21.30 -16.64 6.59
CA GLY A 241 -20.62 -17.65 7.40
C GLY A 241 -21.01 -19.10 7.04
N ILE A 242 -21.65 -19.32 5.91
CA ILE A 242 -22.11 -20.67 5.51
C ILE A 242 -21.04 -21.32 4.62
N TRP A 243 -20.61 -22.52 5.02
CA TRP A 243 -19.81 -23.38 4.17
C TRP A 243 -20.69 -23.98 3.09
N THR A 244 -20.38 -23.77 1.83
CA THR A 244 -20.97 -24.50 0.73
C THR A 244 -20.07 -25.65 0.31
N ARG A 245 -20.66 -26.74 -0.21
CA ARG A 245 -19.88 -27.88 -0.75
C ARG A 245 -19.04 -27.51 -1.98
N SER A 246 -19.21 -26.31 -2.53
CA SER A 246 -18.46 -25.76 -3.66
C SER A 246 -17.13 -25.10 -3.27
N GLY A 247 -16.63 -25.23 -2.04
CA GLY A 247 -15.34 -24.70 -1.60
C GLY A 247 -15.38 -23.23 -1.17
N PHE A 248 -16.56 -22.64 -1.07
CA PHE A 248 -16.73 -21.29 -0.54
C PHE A 248 -16.36 -21.23 0.94
N VAL A 249 -15.55 -20.25 1.33
CA VAL A 249 -15.18 -20.01 2.72
C VAL A 249 -16.18 -19.06 3.36
N GLY A 250 -16.91 -19.57 4.36
CA GLY A 250 -17.70 -18.72 5.23
C GLY A 250 -16.81 -18.12 6.32
N TYR A 251 -16.72 -16.82 6.37
CA TYR A 251 -16.14 -16.12 7.50
C TYR A 251 -17.18 -15.87 8.56
N TYR A 252 -16.81 -16.02 9.84
CA TYR A 252 -17.69 -15.77 10.97
C TYR A 252 -17.40 -14.39 11.59
N ALA A 253 -18.43 -13.80 12.19
CA ALA A 253 -18.25 -12.59 12.96
C ALA A 253 -17.21 -12.81 14.09
N PRO A 254 -16.30 -11.86 14.31
CA PRO A 254 -16.18 -10.55 13.66
C PRO A 254 -15.35 -10.54 12.36
N ASN A 255 -14.88 -11.70 11.86
CA ASN A 255 -14.00 -11.82 10.69
C ASN A 255 -14.77 -12.09 9.38
N ASN A 256 -15.91 -11.43 9.17
CA ASN A 256 -16.77 -11.67 8.02
C ASN A 256 -17.08 -10.44 7.16
N LEU A 257 -16.33 -9.36 7.34
CA LEU A 257 -16.45 -8.16 6.51
C LEU A 257 -15.43 -8.20 5.38
N LEU A 258 -15.89 -8.06 4.14
CA LEU A 258 -15.08 -8.10 2.93
C LEU A 258 -15.38 -6.89 2.04
N THR A 259 -14.49 -6.64 1.08
CA THR A 259 -14.73 -5.75 -0.06
C THR A 259 -14.40 -6.46 -1.36
N SER A 260 -14.51 -5.75 -2.48
CA SER A 260 -14.09 -6.22 -3.79
C SER A 260 -13.55 -5.08 -4.63
N GLY A 261 -12.78 -5.40 -5.66
CA GLY A 261 -12.28 -4.39 -6.59
C GLY A 261 -13.36 -3.54 -7.24
N PRO A 262 -14.48 -4.13 -7.74
CA PRO A 262 -15.61 -3.35 -8.26
C PRO A 262 -16.22 -2.38 -7.25
N LEU A 263 -16.39 -2.78 -5.98
CA LEU A 263 -16.89 -1.89 -4.92
C LEU A 263 -15.92 -0.75 -4.60
N LEU A 264 -14.62 -1.03 -4.59
CA LEU A 264 -13.59 -0.02 -4.37
C LEU A 264 -13.50 0.97 -5.55
N ALA A 265 -13.62 0.49 -6.78
CA ALA A 265 -13.69 1.35 -7.96
C ALA A 265 -14.94 2.22 -7.95
N ASP A 266 -16.08 1.69 -7.50
CA ASP A 266 -17.33 2.44 -7.35
C ASP A 266 -17.20 3.52 -6.24
N PHE A 267 -16.57 3.22 -5.12
CA PHE A 267 -16.26 4.18 -4.08
C PHE A 267 -15.45 5.37 -4.62
N HIS A 268 -14.36 5.11 -5.35
CA HIS A 268 -13.54 6.16 -5.95
C HIS A 268 -14.34 7.03 -6.90
N ARG A 269 -15.13 6.41 -7.78
CA ARG A 269 -15.95 7.12 -8.76
C ARG A 269 -16.99 8.03 -8.12
N GLN A 270 -17.53 7.67 -6.95
CA GLN A 270 -18.61 8.41 -6.29
C GLN A 270 -18.12 9.39 -5.22
N LYS A 271 -16.99 9.13 -4.58
CA LYS A 271 -16.57 9.83 -3.37
C LYS A 271 -15.27 10.61 -3.49
N GLU A 272 -14.35 10.16 -4.33
CA GLU A 272 -13.05 10.78 -4.47
C GLU A 272 -13.01 11.67 -5.73
N ASN A 273 -12.56 12.91 -5.57
CA ASN A 273 -12.40 13.84 -6.69
C ASN A 273 -11.21 13.47 -7.56
N ASP A 274 -10.11 13.02 -6.96
CA ASP A 274 -8.95 12.47 -7.67
C ASP A 274 -8.85 10.97 -7.39
N GLN A 275 -9.18 10.19 -8.41
CA GLN A 275 -9.16 8.72 -8.35
C GLN A 275 -7.76 8.14 -8.57
N ARG A 276 -6.75 8.99 -8.80
CA ARG A 276 -5.38 8.56 -9.04
C ARG A 276 -4.60 8.41 -7.74
N SER A 277 -3.57 7.58 -7.79
CA SER A 277 -2.57 7.43 -6.74
C SER A 277 -1.17 7.65 -7.30
N TYR A 278 -0.32 8.28 -6.52
CA TYR A 278 1.07 8.60 -6.88
C TYR A 278 2.04 7.97 -5.87
N PRO A 279 2.11 6.63 -5.82
CA PRO A 279 2.90 5.93 -4.80
C PRO A 279 4.39 6.17 -4.98
N LYS A 280 5.04 6.48 -3.85
CA LYS A 280 6.50 6.45 -3.72
C LYS A 280 6.90 5.03 -3.31
N SER A 281 7.31 4.22 -4.27
CA SER A 281 7.68 2.84 -4.00
C SER A 281 9.11 2.69 -3.49
N PHE A 282 9.48 1.46 -3.16
CA PHE A 282 10.87 1.08 -2.86
C PHE A 282 11.74 1.13 -4.13
N SER A 283 13.03 1.41 -3.97
CA SER A 283 13.99 1.24 -5.06
C SER A 283 14.03 -0.21 -5.52
N ARG A 284 13.99 -0.41 -6.85
CA ARG A 284 13.91 -1.73 -7.45
C ARG A 284 15.10 -2.00 -8.36
N LEU A 285 15.54 -3.26 -8.38
CA LEU A 285 16.36 -3.79 -9.47
C LEU A 285 15.50 -3.88 -10.72
N THR A 286 16.11 -3.76 -11.89
CA THR A 286 15.45 -4.21 -13.11
C THR A 286 15.39 -5.76 -13.15
N PRO A 287 14.53 -6.36 -13.97
CA PRO A 287 14.53 -7.82 -14.14
C PRO A 287 15.90 -8.38 -14.52
N GLU A 288 16.64 -7.68 -15.38
CA GLU A 288 17.99 -8.07 -15.84
C GLU A 288 19.02 -7.98 -14.70
N GLU A 289 19.00 -6.90 -13.91
CA GLU A 289 19.85 -6.76 -12.72
C GLU A 289 19.54 -7.87 -11.70
N SER A 290 18.25 -8.19 -11.49
CA SER A 290 17.83 -9.26 -10.59
C SER A 290 18.28 -10.65 -11.07
N LEU A 291 18.16 -10.93 -12.37
CA LEU A 291 18.62 -12.18 -12.97
C LEU A 291 20.14 -12.31 -12.86
N THR A 292 20.88 -11.26 -13.14
CA THR A 292 22.34 -11.21 -12.99
C THR A 292 22.74 -11.49 -11.53
N GLN A 293 22.08 -10.86 -10.57
CA GLN A 293 22.29 -11.12 -9.14
C GLN A 293 22.07 -12.60 -8.80
N LYS A 294 20.96 -13.20 -9.26
CA LYS A 294 20.65 -14.62 -9.04
C LYS A 294 21.75 -15.54 -9.63
N GLN A 295 22.19 -15.27 -10.85
CA GLN A 295 23.26 -16.04 -11.50
C GLN A 295 24.60 -15.93 -10.75
N LEU A 296 24.95 -14.76 -10.21
CA LEU A 296 26.15 -14.58 -9.40
C LEU A 296 26.09 -15.42 -8.12
N VAL A 297 24.91 -15.48 -7.49
CA VAL A 297 24.65 -16.33 -6.32
C VAL A 297 24.81 -17.82 -6.65
N GLU A 298 24.29 -18.27 -7.77
CA GLU A 298 24.40 -19.67 -8.22
C GLU A 298 25.87 -20.04 -8.50
N LYS A 299 26.59 -19.21 -9.24
CA LYS A 299 28.02 -19.42 -9.55
C LYS A 299 28.94 -19.42 -8.33
N SER A 300 28.64 -18.61 -7.32
CA SER A 300 29.43 -18.57 -6.08
C SER A 300 29.42 -19.88 -5.30
N THR A 301 28.46 -20.78 -5.59
CA THR A 301 28.36 -22.11 -4.97
C THR A 301 29.26 -23.15 -5.67
N GLU A 302 29.32 -23.10 -6.99
CA GLU A 302 30.16 -24.01 -7.76
C GLU A 302 31.64 -23.79 -7.45
N GLN A 303 32.01 -22.55 -7.14
CA GLN A 303 33.40 -22.19 -6.79
C GLN A 303 33.80 -22.61 -5.37
N THR A 304 32.83 -22.69 -4.43
CA THR A 304 33.11 -23.15 -3.05
C THR A 304 33.49 -24.63 -3.00
N GLU A 305 32.95 -25.43 -3.91
CA GLU A 305 33.33 -26.84 -4.06
C GLU A 305 34.77 -27.05 -4.66
N GLN A 306 35.32 -25.97 -5.24
CA GLN A 306 36.66 -26.03 -5.90
C GLN A 306 37.76 -25.26 -5.13
N ASN A 307 37.58 -24.93 -3.83
CA ASN A 307 38.56 -24.20 -2.99
C ASN A 307 39.06 -22.85 -3.56
N GLN A 308 38.29 -22.15 -4.36
CA GLN A 308 38.59 -20.78 -4.80
C GLN A 308 38.04 -19.77 -3.80
N PRO A 309 38.66 -18.59 -3.60
CA PRO A 309 38.15 -17.56 -2.68
C PRO A 309 36.78 -17.08 -3.17
N THR A 310 35.76 -17.35 -2.35
CA THR A 310 34.38 -16.92 -2.57
C THR A 310 34.27 -15.41 -2.54
N ASN A 311 33.53 -14.82 -3.47
CA ASN A 311 33.14 -13.43 -3.35
C ASN A 311 32.16 -13.30 -2.15
N PRO A 312 32.54 -12.64 -1.04
CA PRO A 312 31.82 -12.71 0.24
C PRO A 312 30.46 -12.00 0.26
N THR A 313 29.97 -11.57 -0.91
CA THR A 313 28.86 -10.60 -1.02
C THR A 313 27.47 -11.22 -0.81
N TYR A 314 27.28 -12.53 -1.01
CA TYR A 314 25.95 -13.16 -0.97
C TYR A 314 25.95 -14.40 -0.06
N LYS A 315 25.29 -14.31 1.09
CA LYS A 315 25.00 -15.46 1.96
C LYS A 315 23.73 -16.14 1.48
N LYS A 316 23.83 -17.40 1.04
CA LYS A 316 22.66 -18.21 0.63
C LYS A 316 21.78 -18.51 1.82
N VAL A 317 20.47 -18.53 1.57
CA VAL A 317 19.46 -18.85 2.57
C VAL A 317 18.33 -19.63 1.91
N SER A 318 18.06 -20.80 2.47
CA SER A 318 16.94 -21.66 2.05
C SER A 318 15.76 -21.54 3.01
N ASN A 319 15.99 -21.46 4.32
CA ASN A 319 14.95 -21.39 5.33
C ASN A 319 15.05 -20.08 6.10
N ILE A 320 13.90 -19.49 6.38
CA ILE A 320 13.77 -18.25 7.16
C ILE A 320 12.73 -18.51 8.25
N HIS A 321 13.09 -18.24 9.51
CA HIS A 321 12.23 -18.40 10.66
C HIS A 321 12.04 -17.05 11.35
N ILE A 322 10.83 -16.49 11.30
CA ILE A 322 10.48 -15.22 11.92
C ILE A 322 9.62 -15.51 13.15
N ARG A 323 10.06 -15.04 14.30
CA ARG A 323 9.39 -15.22 15.58
C ARG A 323 9.01 -13.85 16.12
N PHE A 324 7.72 -13.54 16.01
CA PHE A 324 7.18 -12.27 16.51
C PHE A 324 7.11 -12.26 18.04
N ASN A 325 6.71 -13.40 18.63
CA ASN A 325 6.55 -13.57 20.07
C ASN A 325 6.53 -15.06 20.44
N TRP A 326 6.05 -15.38 21.64
CA TRP A 326 5.93 -16.75 22.16
C TRP A 326 4.76 -17.56 21.53
N GLN A 327 3.79 -16.90 20.86
CA GLN A 327 2.63 -17.57 20.26
C GLN A 327 3.00 -18.17 18.89
N THR A 328 3.12 -19.49 18.83
CA THR A 328 3.54 -20.20 17.60
C THR A 328 2.61 -20.00 16.41
N SER A 329 1.32 -19.75 16.66
CA SER A 329 0.30 -19.52 15.62
C SER A 329 0.53 -18.26 14.77
N PHE A 330 1.38 -17.32 15.21
CA PHE A 330 1.68 -16.09 14.49
C PHE A 330 3.14 -16.03 14.04
N ASN A 331 3.98 -16.93 14.53
CA ASN A 331 5.33 -17.10 14.04
C ASN A 331 5.31 -17.81 12.70
N VAL A 332 6.25 -17.47 11.83
CA VAL A 332 6.23 -17.93 10.45
C VAL A 332 7.56 -18.46 9.99
N ASP A 333 7.48 -19.35 9.03
CA ASP A 333 8.59 -19.94 8.32
C ASP A 333 8.43 -19.71 6.82
N TYR A 334 9.55 -19.48 6.12
CA TYR A 334 9.58 -19.39 4.68
C TYR A 334 10.62 -20.38 4.14
N LEU A 335 10.23 -21.06 3.06
CA LEU A 335 11.11 -21.94 2.30
C LEU A 335 11.33 -21.33 0.91
N TYR A 336 12.59 -21.09 0.55
CA TYR A 336 12.94 -20.60 -0.77
C TYR A 336 12.70 -21.66 -1.84
N ASN A 337 12.03 -21.26 -2.91
CA ASN A 337 11.85 -22.09 -4.11
C ASN A 337 12.65 -21.49 -5.26
N ALA A 338 13.76 -22.12 -5.63
CA ALA A 338 14.65 -21.64 -6.69
C ALA A 338 13.98 -21.64 -8.08
N ASN A 339 13.04 -22.55 -8.35
CA ASN A 339 12.35 -22.65 -9.63
C ASN A 339 11.44 -21.45 -9.90
N THR A 340 10.71 -21.00 -8.86
CA THR A 340 9.82 -19.84 -8.96
C THR A 340 10.47 -18.56 -8.46
N ASN A 341 11.64 -18.67 -7.84
CA ASN A 341 12.36 -17.57 -7.18
C ASN A 341 11.50 -16.81 -6.16
N THR A 342 10.74 -17.57 -5.34
CA THR A 342 9.80 -17.07 -4.33
C THR A 342 10.00 -17.78 -3.00
N TYR A 343 9.35 -17.29 -1.94
CA TYR A 343 9.44 -17.82 -0.58
C TYR A 343 8.09 -18.34 -0.12
N ALA A 344 7.92 -19.66 -0.08
CA ALA A 344 6.69 -20.32 0.37
C ALA A 344 6.48 -20.12 1.88
N ARG A 345 5.40 -19.44 2.27
CA ARG A 345 5.10 -19.07 3.66
C ARG A 345 4.30 -20.13 4.37
N SER A 346 4.72 -20.48 5.59
CA SER A 346 4.02 -21.38 6.52
C SER A 346 4.01 -20.79 7.93
N PHE A 347 3.16 -21.27 8.81
CA PHE A 347 3.22 -20.97 10.23
C PHE A 347 4.20 -21.92 10.93
N GLN A 348 4.68 -21.54 12.13
CA GLN A 348 5.67 -22.34 12.88
C GLN A 348 5.22 -23.78 13.18
N ASN A 349 3.91 -24.04 13.21
CA ASN A 349 3.35 -25.39 13.35
C ASN A 349 3.42 -26.23 12.07
N GLY A 350 4.02 -25.72 10.99
CA GLY A 350 4.12 -26.37 9.68
C GLY A 350 2.91 -26.20 8.76
N GLU A 351 1.83 -25.59 9.24
CA GLU A 351 0.64 -25.30 8.44
C GLU A 351 0.93 -24.26 7.36
N LYS A 352 0.57 -24.55 6.11
CA LYS A 352 0.73 -23.61 5.01
C LYS A 352 -0.14 -22.37 5.22
N HIS A 353 0.43 -21.18 5.05
CA HIS A 353 -0.38 -19.97 4.99
C HIS A 353 -1.07 -19.90 3.63
N LEU A 354 -2.35 -20.17 3.60
CA LEU A 354 -3.15 -20.20 2.38
C LEU A 354 -3.94 -18.90 2.20
N SER A 355 -4.16 -18.52 0.93
CA SER A 355 -5.02 -17.39 0.55
C SER A 355 -5.89 -17.79 -0.64
N TYR A 356 -7.17 -17.40 -0.59
CA TYR A 356 -8.06 -17.50 -1.73
C TYR A 356 -7.80 -16.41 -2.73
N THR A 357 -7.97 -16.74 -4.01
CA THR A 357 -8.05 -15.78 -5.11
C THR A 357 -9.45 -15.86 -5.69
N CYS A 358 -10.22 -14.79 -5.55
CA CYS A 358 -11.58 -14.70 -6.04
C CYS A 358 -11.61 -13.71 -7.19
N GLU A 359 -11.60 -14.21 -8.42
CA GLU A 359 -11.55 -13.38 -9.62
C GLU A 359 -12.84 -13.52 -10.44
N ASN A 360 -13.28 -12.43 -11.05
CA ASN A 360 -14.40 -12.44 -11.94
C ASN A 360 -14.00 -12.86 -13.35
N THR A 361 -14.14 -14.14 -13.65
CA THR A 361 -13.87 -14.68 -15.00
C THR A 361 -14.98 -14.38 -16.02
N LYS A 362 -16.11 -13.80 -15.61
CA LYS A 362 -17.34 -13.66 -16.44
C LYS A 362 -17.94 -12.25 -16.50
N ASN A 363 -17.21 -11.19 -16.16
CA ASN A 363 -17.68 -9.80 -16.19
C ASN A 363 -19.06 -9.55 -15.53
N LYS A 364 -19.45 -10.34 -14.53
CA LYS A 364 -20.70 -10.12 -13.79
C LYS A 364 -20.37 -9.65 -12.37
N PRO A 365 -20.89 -8.50 -11.95
CA PRO A 365 -20.84 -8.07 -10.56
C PRO A 365 -21.88 -8.86 -9.76
N THR A 366 -21.61 -10.11 -9.44
CA THR A 366 -22.44 -10.92 -8.54
C THR A 366 -21.56 -11.44 -7.42
N PRO A 367 -22.05 -11.45 -6.18
CA PRO A 367 -21.32 -11.95 -5.02
C PRO A 367 -21.24 -13.48 -4.98
N ALA A 368 -21.33 -14.16 -6.08
CA ALA A 368 -21.02 -15.58 -6.17
C ALA A 368 -19.50 -15.71 -6.12
N LEU A 369 -19.01 -16.00 -4.93
CA LEU A 369 -17.59 -16.17 -4.65
C LEU A 369 -17.11 -17.50 -5.23
N ASP A 370 -16.72 -17.49 -6.48
CA ASP A 370 -15.95 -18.57 -7.08
C ASP A 370 -14.47 -18.31 -6.80
N CYS A 371 -14.02 -18.75 -5.63
CA CYS A 371 -12.65 -18.50 -5.18
C CYS A 371 -11.72 -19.69 -5.46
N GLY A 372 -12.24 -20.78 -5.99
CA GLY A 372 -11.43 -21.97 -6.24
C GLY A 372 -10.73 -22.53 -5.00
N THR A 373 -9.63 -23.27 -5.21
CA THR A 373 -8.79 -23.80 -4.13
C THR A 373 -7.80 -22.75 -3.67
N PRO A 374 -7.64 -22.54 -2.35
CA PRO A 374 -6.68 -21.55 -1.85
C PRO A 374 -5.25 -22.00 -2.13
N THR A 375 -4.38 -21.05 -2.47
CA THR A 375 -2.98 -21.30 -2.77
C THR A 375 -2.08 -20.76 -1.66
N GLN A 376 -0.89 -21.35 -1.52
CA GLN A 376 0.06 -20.92 -0.52
C GLN A 376 0.59 -19.51 -0.83
N VAL A 377 0.67 -18.66 0.19
CA VAL A 377 1.28 -17.33 0.11
C VAL A 377 2.77 -17.49 -0.18
N ASN A 378 3.26 -16.82 -1.23
CA ASN A 378 4.63 -16.99 -1.72
C ASN A 378 5.20 -15.68 -2.29
N PRO A 379 5.55 -14.70 -1.42
CA PRO A 379 6.16 -13.46 -1.87
C PRO A 379 7.49 -13.67 -2.60
N ASP A 380 7.85 -12.69 -3.42
CA ASP A 380 9.12 -12.66 -4.14
C ASP A 380 10.27 -12.13 -3.28
N VAL A 381 9.95 -11.25 -2.34
CA VAL A 381 10.90 -10.65 -1.39
C VAL A 381 10.32 -10.75 0.01
N VAL A 382 11.12 -11.20 0.97
CA VAL A 382 10.79 -11.17 2.40
C VAL A 382 11.71 -10.18 3.09
N ILE A 383 11.13 -9.23 3.83
CA ILE A 383 11.87 -8.22 4.59
C ILE A 383 11.51 -8.36 6.06
N VAL A 384 12.52 -8.33 6.93
CA VAL A 384 12.34 -8.28 8.37
C VAL A 384 12.93 -6.97 8.89
N MET A 385 12.12 -6.15 9.52
CA MET A 385 12.56 -4.95 10.25
C MET A 385 12.50 -5.22 11.75
N ARG A 386 13.58 -4.91 12.45
CA ARG A 386 13.56 -4.86 13.92
C ARG A 386 13.13 -3.47 14.37
N VAL A 387 12.09 -3.42 15.19
CA VAL A 387 11.46 -2.17 15.62
C VAL A 387 11.35 -2.12 17.14
N LYS A 388 11.44 -0.92 17.72
CA LYS A 388 11.08 -0.71 19.11
C LYS A 388 9.58 -0.83 19.25
N GLN A 389 9.14 -1.73 20.11
CA GLN A 389 7.73 -2.03 20.33
C GLN A 389 7.49 -2.30 21.81
N HIS A 390 6.35 -1.85 22.30
CA HIS A 390 5.85 -2.13 23.65
C HIS A 390 4.32 -2.08 23.63
N THR A 391 3.70 -2.73 24.61
CA THR A 391 2.25 -2.61 24.79
C THR A 391 1.89 -1.17 25.19
N SER A 392 0.89 -0.60 24.55
CA SER A 392 0.48 0.79 24.75
C SER A 392 0.11 1.06 26.21
N PRO A 393 0.67 2.11 26.84
CA PRO A 393 0.27 2.50 28.21
C PRO A 393 -1.14 3.11 28.27
N LEU A 394 -1.74 3.44 27.12
CA LEU A 394 -3.06 4.06 27.05
C LEU A 394 -4.18 3.07 27.36
N ASP A 395 -4.07 1.85 26.88
CA ASP A 395 -5.12 0.83 27.02
C ASP A 395 -4.61 -0.54 27.50
N HIS A 396 -3.30 -0.70 27.62
CA HIS A 396 -2.63 -1.94 28.05
C HIS A 396 -2.98 -3.16 27.19
N TYR A 397 -3.34 -2.93 25.91
CA TYR A 397 -3.83 -3.97 25.02
C TYR A 397 -3.23 -3.87 23.61
N HIS A 398 -3.22 -2.69 23.00
CA HIS A 398 -2.63 -2.47 21.69
C HIS A 398 -1.11 -2.30 21.78
N GLU A 399 -0.46 -2.42 20.64
CA GLU A 399 0.99 -2.25 20.55
C GLU A 399 1.35 -0.88 19.99
N ASP A 400 2.28 -0.21 20.65
CA ASP A 400 2.94 1.00 20.16
C ASP A 400 4.24 0.59 19.49
N ILE A 401 4.38 0.95 18.21
CA ILE A 401 5.55 0.62 17.38
C ILE A 401 6.23 1.90 16.90
N THR A 402 7.53 2.01 17.13
CA THR A 402 8.33 3.11 16.59
C THR A 402 8.55 2.87 15.09
N THR A 403 7.93 3.71 14.27
CA THR A 403 7.94 3.62 12.81
C THR A 403 8.89 4.60 12.15
N ILE A 404 9.24 5.70 12.83
CA ILE A 404 10.12 6.77 12.37
C ILE A 404 11.49 6.58 13.03
N GLY A 405 12.56 6.69 12.24
CA GLY A 405 13.93 6.46 12.70
C GLY A 405 14.64 5.39 11.89
N SER A 406 15.34 4.50 12.58
CA SER A 406 16.11 3.42 11.96
C SER A 406 16.24 2.21 12.87
N GLY A 407 16.57 1.06 12.28
CA GLY A 407 16.83 -0.20 12.98
C GLY A 407 17.43 -1.23 12.04
N SER A 408 17.78 -2.40 12.57
CA SER A 408 18.32 -3.49 11.74
C SER A 408 17.27 -4.04 10.79
N THR A 409 17.70 -4.47 9.61
CA THR A 409 16.86 -5.14 8.62
C THR A 409 17.56 -6.34 8.00
N TYR A 410 16.75 -7.31 7.58
CA TYR A 410 17.18 -8.50 6.84
C TYR A 410 16.30 -8.61 5.60
N ILE A 411 16.90 -8.64 4.41
CA ILE A 411 16.19 -8.69 3.14
C ILE A 411 16.55 -10.00 2.45
N PHE A 412 15.54 -10.81 2.21
CA PHE A 412 15.67 -12.09 1.54
C PHE A 412 15.12 -11.98 0.13
N GLN A 413 15.99 -12.14 -0.84
CA GLN A 413 15.67 -12.15 -2.28
C GLN A 413 16.68 -13.02 -3.04
N ASN A 414 16.26 -13.61 -4.15
CA ASN A 414 17.12 -14.48 -4.99
C ASN A 414 17.80 -15.62 -4.21
N GLY A 415 17.19 -16.13 -3.13
CA GLY A 415 17.77 -17.18 -2.30
C GLY A 415 18.94 -16.72 -1.44
N THR A 416 19.06 -15.44 -1.15
CA THR A 416 20.12 -14.86 -0.31
C THR A 416 19.54 -13.95 0.78
N VAL A 417 20.37 -13.60 1.76
CA VAL A 417 20.10 -12.55 2.72
C VAL A 417 21.05 -11.37 2.54
N LEU A 418 20.48 -10.16 2.58
CA LEU A 418 21.20 -8.90 2.69
C LEU A 418 20.88 -8.30 4.07
N GLU A 419 21.90 -8.20 4.91
CA GLU A 419 21.78 -7.59 6.23
C GLU A 419 22.09 -6.10 6.14
N GLY A 420 21.31 -5.28 6.84
CA GLY A 420 21.48 -3.83 6.79
C GLY A 420 20.64 -3.09 7.81
N THR A 421 20.27 -1.88 7.46
CA THR A 421 19.44 -0.99 8.29
C THR A 421 18.27 -0.42 7.48
N TRP A 422 17.12 -0.30 8.12
CA TRP A 422 16.01 0.48 7.60
C TRP A 422 16.04 1.90 8.16
N HIS A 423 15.61 2.88 7.35
CA HIS A 423 15.55 4.30 7.70
C HIS A 423 14.21 4.88 7.22
N LYS A 424 13.51 5.60 8.09
CA LYS A 424 12.30 6.34 7.75
C LYS A 424 12.35 7.72 8.42
N LEU A 425 12.32 8.77 7.61
CA LEU A 425 12.53 10.14 8.08
C LEU A 425 11.27 10.71 8.76
N ASN A 426 10.13 10.51 8.16
CA ASN A 426 8.82 10.98 8.61
C ASN A 426 7.72 10.08 8.03
N ARG A 427 6.44 10.39 8.34
CA ARG A 427 5.28 9.61 7.91
C ARG A 427 5.20 9.48 6.37
N GLU A 428 5.44 10.55 5.64
CA GLU A 428 5.27 10.65 4.18
C GLU A 428 6.48 10.13 3.40
N SER A 429 7.65 9.98 4.05
CA SER A 429 8.83 9.45 3.39
C SER A 429 8.79 7.92 3.30
N GLN A 430 9.30 7.39 2.20
CA GLN A 430 9.45 5.95 2.03
C GLN A 430 10.52 5.40 2.99
N ILE A 431 10.39 4.14 3.39
CA ILE A 431 11.45 3.40 4.08
C ILE A 431 12.58 3.16 3.08
N ILE A 432 13.80 3.48 3.48
CA ILE A 432 15.03 3.24 2.73
C ILE A 432 15.82 2.14 3.43
N PHE A 433 16.21 1.12 2.71
CA PHE A 433 17.06 0.05 3.22
C PHE A 433 18.51 0.30 2.79
N LYS A 434 19.45 0.21 3.73
CA LYS A 434 20.87 0.45 3.47
C LYS A 434 21.71 -0.75 3.90
N ASN A 435 22.71 -1.07 3.10
CA ASN A 435 23.72 -2.09 3.45
C ASN A 435 24.70 -1.56 4.51
N GLN A 436 25.67 -2.39 4.90
CA GLN A 436 26.69 -2.02 5.90
C GLN A 436 27.62 -0.88 5.43
N GLN A 437 27.71 -0.63 4.13
CA GLN A 437 28.45 0.48 3.51
C GLN A 437 27.64 1.79 3.45
N GLY A 438 26.35 1.75 3.82
CA GLY A 438 25.42 2.89 3.76
C GLY A 438 24.78 3.10 2.38
N GLU A 439 25.01 2.20 1.43
CA GLU A 439 24.41 2.23 0.11
C GLU A 439 22.98 1.68 0.14
N GLU A 440 22.10 2.22 -0.70
CA GLU A 440 20.72 1.78 -0.76
C GLU A 440 20.60 0.37 -1.37
N ILE A 441 19.90 -0.51 -0.67
CA ILE A 441 19.59 -1.86 -1.15
C ILE A 441 18.37 -1.78 -2.05
N LYS A 442 18.56 -2.12 -3.34
CA LYS A 442 17.46 -2.26 -4.29
C LYS A 442 16.79 -3.64 -4.15
N LEU A 443 15.47 -3.66 -4.21
CA LEU A 443 14.68 -4.88 -4.10
C LEU A 443 14.43 -5.50 -5.48
N LYS A 444 14.48 -6.83 -5.58
CA LYS A 444 14.11 -7.49 -6.84
C LYS A 444 12.65 -7.19 -7.22
N PRO A 445 12.29 -7.25 -8.51
CA PRO A 445 10.89 -7.15 -8.93
C PRO A 445 10.01 -8.25 -8.31
N GLY A 446 8.78 -7.90 -7.99
CA GLY A 446 7.77 -8.82 -7.47
C GLY A 446 7.11 -8.32 -6.19
N ARG A 447 6.34 -9.22 -5.55
CA ARG A 447 5.58 -8.97 -4.33
C ARG A 447 6.48 -8.97 -3.11
N ILE A 448 6.22 -8.05 -2.18
CA ILE A 448 6.98 -7.92 -0.94
C ILE A 448 6.13 -8.34 0.24
N TRP A 449 6.73 -9.11 1.15
CA TRP A 449 6.20 -9.31 2.50
C TRP A 449 7.18 -8.73 3.51
N LEU A 450 6.76 -7.70 4.24
CA LEU A 450 7.56 -6.99 5.20
C LEU A 450 7.02 -7.25 6.61
N SER A 451 7.81 -7.93 7.45
CA SER A 451 7.50 -8.23 8.84
C SER A 451 8.27 -7.30 9.76
N ALA A 452 7.56 -6.52 10.58
CA ALA A 452 8.15 -5.75 11.66
C ALA A 452 8.09 -6.57 12.95
N ILE A 453 9.26 -6.89 13.51
CA ILE A 453 9.39 -7.69 14.74
C ILE A 453 9.98 -6.86 15.89
N PRO A 454 9.56 -7.13 17.13
CA PRO A 454 10.10 -6.43 18.30
C PRO A 454 11.62 -6.62 18.44
N GLU A 455 12.34 -5.51 18.61
CA GLU A 455 13.80 -5.53 18.81
C GLU A 455 14.20 -6.30 20.08
N SER A 456 13.39 -6.21 21.13
CA SER A 456 13.71 -6.77 22.45
C SER A 456 13.52 -8.29 22.55
N TYR A 457 12.50 -8.86 21.86
CA TYR A 457 12.18 -10.28 22.01
C TYR A 457 11.88 -11.02 20.69
N GLY A 458 11.64 -10.30 19.61
CA GLY A 458 11.47 -10.91 18.29
C GLY A 458 12.76 -11.58 17.81
N LYS A 459 12.65 -12.69 17.09
CA LYS A 459 13.81 -13.45 16.60
C LYS A 459 13.72 -13.67 15.10
N ILE A 460 14.87 -13.61 14.43
CA ILE A 460 15.08 -14.04 13.06
C ILE A 460 16.19 -15.09 13.04
N ILE A 461 15.92 -16.23 12.42
CA ILE A 461 16.85 -17.33 12.23
C ILE A 461 16.78 -17.73 10.76
N TYR A 462 17.91 -18.01 10.12
CA TYR A 462 17.97 -18.41 8.72
C TYR A 462 19.20 -19.25 8.42
N ASP A 463 19.09 -20.20 7.50
CA ASP A 463 20.11 -21.16 7.08
C ASP A 463 20.04 -21.44 5.55
#